data_199a84c1f43e4234eaa7283609eaa5ad
#
_entry.id   199a84c1f43e4234eaa7283609eaa5ad
#
_cell.length_a   1.000
_cell.length_b   1.000
_cell.length_c   1.000
_cell.angle_alpha   90.00
_cell.angle_beta   90.00
_cell.angle_gamma   90.00
#
_symmetry.space_group_name_H-M   'P 1'
#
loop_
_entity.id
_entity.type
_entity.pdbx_description
1 polymer ?
#
loop_
_entity_poly.entity_id
_entity_poly.type
_entity_poly.pdbx_seq_one_letter_code
_entity_poly.pdbx_strand_id
1 'polypeptide(L)'
;MAEGSKKKISSGKITRRVLDVLMTAVSVLLMGGVTAFRNLAVHEWLGAALIAMWIFHNVLNRGFYRSLFRGKYNAARIVMVAVNVALLVCVALLAASGIMLSNSVFAFLKIHGGMAFARTAHLVASNWYYILVALHFAFHAGAVFGNIPATKDSLHPVAAKILRAIPVVFSAYGIYAFVLRGYYKYLFNTQPFFFFDVERGFALFVLDYFSIFVLAATVFYYILKFSLKRNPAKG
;
A
#
# COMPACT_ATOMS: atom_id res chain seq x y z
N MET A 1 3.27 -42.01 -19.24
CA MET A 1 3.09 -40.62 -19.67
C MET A 1 2.07 -40.00 -18.75
N ALA A 2 2.49 -39.25 -17.75
CA ALA A 2 1.59 -38.52 -16.84
C ALA A 2 1.53 -37.07 -17.30
N GLU A 3 0.42 -36.73 -17.93
CA GLU A 3 0.11 -35.38 -18.43
C GLU A 3 -0.11 -34.45 -17.22
N GLY A 4 0.87 -33.58 -16.96
CA GLY A 4 0.83 -32.63 -15.89
C GLY A 4 -0.30 -31.63 -16.09
N SER A 5 -1.44 -31.86 -15.44
CA SER A 5 -2.58 -30.92 -15.37
C SER A 5 -2.11 -29.55 -14.89
N LYS A 6 -1.89 -28.62 -15.81
CA LYS A 6 -1.68 -27.19 -15.52
C LYS A 6 -2.94 -26.65 -14.84
N LYS A 7 -2.90 -26.49 -13.52
CA LYS A 7 -3.99 -25.95 -12.71
C LYS A 7 -4.36 -24.56 -13.23
N LYS A 8 -5.46 -24.45 -13.96
CA LYS A 8 -5.97 -23.20 -14.56
C LYS A 8 -6.23 -22.19 -13.43
N ILE A 9 -5.51 -21.07 -13.44
CA ILE A 9 -5.70 -20.02 -12.42
C ILE A 9 -7.11 -19.45 -12.61
N SER A 10 -7.94 -19.50 -11.57
CA SER A 10 -9.31 -18.98 -11.60
C SER A 10 -9.29 -17.48 -11.95
N SER A 11 -10.17 -17.05 -12.86
CA SER A 11 -10.35 -15.66 -13.29
C SER A 11 -10.47 -14.68 -12.10
N GLY A 12 -11.21 -15.04 -11.06
CA GLY A 12 -11.35 -14.20 -9.85
C GLY A 12 -10.06 -13.99 -9.07
N LYS A 13 -9.06 -14.90 -9.17
CA LYS A 13 -7.74 -14.69 -8.56
C LYS A 13 -6.91 -13.70 -9.36
N ILE A 14 -7.04 -13.73 -10.70
CA ILE A 14 -6.35 -12.78 -11.59
C ILE A 14 -6.91 -11.38 -11.34
N THR A 15 -8.24 -11.22 -11.34
CA THR A 15 -8.90 -9.92 -11.09
C THR A 15 -8.44 -9.28 -9.78
N ARG A 16 -8.39 -10.05 -8.68
CA ARG A 16 -7.90 -9.53 -7.38
C ARG A 16 -6.45 -9.05 -7.47
N ARG A 17 -5.55 -9.83 -8.07
CA ARG A 17 -4.14 -9.45 -8.21
C ARG A 17 -3.94 -8.20 -9.06
N VAL A 18 -4.66 -8.10 -10.18
CA VAL A 18 -4.61 -6.92 -11.05
C VAL A 18 -5.10 -5.69 -10.28
N LEU A 19 -6.22 -5.82 -9.57
CA LEU A 19 -6.76 -4.74 -8.74
C LEU A 19 -5.76 -4.29 -7.67
N ASP A 20 -5.14 -5.23 -6.94
CA ASP A 20 -4.17 -4.93 -5.90
C ASP A 20 -2.92 -4.21 -6.45
N VAL A 21 -2.44 -4.62 -7.63
CA VAL A 21 -1.31 -3.97 -8.31
C VAL A 21 -1.68 -2.56 -8.76
N LEU A 22 -2.87 -2.37 -9.36
CA LEU A 22 -3.35 -1.07 -9.80
C LEU A 22 -3.53 -0.11 -8.62
N MET A 23 -4.14 -0.57 -7.52
CA MET A 23 -4.31 0.22 -6.31
C MET A 23 -2.95 0.65 -5.74
N THR A 24 -1.97 -0.25 -5.70
CA THR A 24 -0.62 0.06 -5.22
C THR A 24 0.05 1.10 -6.13
N ALA A 25 -0.01 0.93 -7.45
CA ALA A 25 0.57 1.87 -8.41
C ALA A 25 -0.06 3.26 -8.29
N VAL A 26 -1.39 3.34 -8.24
CA VAL A 26 -2.12 4.60 -8.07
C VAL A 26 -1.78 5.25 -6.71
N SER A 27 -1.63 4.46 -5.65
CA SER A 27 -1.22 4.98 -4.33
C SER A 27 0.18 5.62 -4.38
N VAL A 28 1.16 5.00 -5.06
CA VAL A 28 2.49 5.59 -5.26
C VAL A 28 2.39 6.92 -6.01
N LEU A 29 1.62 6.97 -7.09
CA LEU A 29 1.45 8.17 -7.90
C LEU A 29 0.80 9.32 -7.11
N LEU A 30 -0.25 9.01 -6.34
CA LEU A 30 -0.98 9.99 -5.54
C LEU A 30 -0.14 10.63 -4.42
N MET A 31 0.94 9.96 -3.95
CA MET A 31 1.85 10.55 -2.96
C MET A 31 2.56 11.81 -3.46
N GLY A 32 2.63 12.04 -4.77
CA GLY A 32 3.17 13.27 -5.37
C GLY A 32 2.29 14.51 -5.19
N GLY A 33 1.07 14.32 -4.68
CA GLY A 33 0.12 15.39 -4.53
C GLY A 33 -0.24 16.06 -5.85
N VAL A 34 -0.82 17.24 -5.77
CA VAL A 34 -1.22 18.03 -6.95
C VAL A 34 -0.01 18.51 -7.77
N THR A 35 1.08 18.83 -7.08
CA THR A 35 2.30 19.40 -7.70
C THR A 35 2.98 18.43 -8.64
N ALA A 36 2.96 17.14 -8.37
CA ALA A 36 3.54 16.13 -9.25
C ALA A 36 2.85 16.05 -10.62
N PHE A 37 1.53 16.24 -10.64
CA PHE A 37 0.74 16.19 -11.87
C PHE A 37 0.60 17.55 -12.57
N ARG A 38 0.98 18.64 -11.91
CA ARG A 38 0.74 20.03 -12.36
C ARG A 38 -0.74 20.30 -12.71
N ASN A 39 -1.64 19.46 -12.26
CA ASN A 39 -3.07 19.54 -12.54
C ASN A 39 -3.85 18.92 -11.37
N LEU A 40 -4.63 19.75 -10.69
CA LEU A 40 -5.45 19.33 -9.55
C LEU A 40 -6.48 18.26 -9.95
N ALA A 41 -7.11 18.39 -11.10
CA ALA A 41 -8.14 17.46 -11.54
C ALA A 41 -7.60 16.03 -11.70
N VAL A 42 -6.35 15.86 -12.16
CA VAL A 42 -5.74 14.53 -12.30
C VAL A 42 -5.61 13.85 -10.94
N HIS A 43 -5.14 14.57 -9.91
CA HIS A 43 -5.06 14.05 -8.54
C HIS A 43 -6.43 13.64 -8.00
N GLU A 44 -7.44 14.49 -8.19
CA GLU A 44 -8.80 14.23 -7.72
C GLU A 44 -9.45 13.01 -8.40
N TRP A 45 -9.32 12.88 -9.72
CA TRP A 45 -9.84 11.72 -10.47
C TRP A 45 -9.15 10.42 -10.10
N LEU A 46 -7.81 10.45 -9.94
CA LEU A 46 -7.07 9.27 -9.47
C LEU A 46 -7.44 8.90 -8.03
N GLY A 47 -7.67 9.89 -7.17
CA GLY A 47 -8.14 9.67 -5.80
C GLY A 47 -9.54 9.04 -5.77
N ALA A 48 -10.48 9.56 -6.56
CA ALA A 48 -11.81 9.00 -6.70
C ALA A 48 -11.77 7.57 -7.26
N ALA A 49 -10.94 7.32 -8.27
CA ALA A 49 -10.73 5.99 -8.83
C ALA A 49 -10.14 5.02 -7.78
N LEU A 50 -9.17 5.48 -6.96
CA LEU A 50 -8.61 4.68 -5.88
C LEU A 50 -9.67 4.28 -4.84
N ILE A 51 -10.55 5.20 -4.44
CA ILE A 51 -11.65 4.90 -3.53
C ILE A 51 -12.63 3.88 -4.14
N ALA A 52 -12.97 4.03 -5.43
CA ALA A 52 -13.83 3.06 -6.12
C ALA A 52 -13.17 1.67 -6.18
N MET A 53 -11.88 1.60 -6.52
CA MET A 53 -11.10 0.34 -6.51
C MET A 53 -11.04 -0.25 -5.11
N TRP A 54 -10.88 0.58 -4.07
CA TRP A 54 -10.86 0.13 -2.67
C TRP A 54 -12.20 -0.49 -2.25
N ILE A 55 -13.32 0.12 -2.62
CA ILE A 55 -14.66 -0.45 -2.37
C ILE A 55 -14.77 -1.82 -3.07
N PHE A 56 -14.38 -1.90 -4.34
CA PHE A 56 -14.42 -3.14 -5.10
C PHE A 56 -13.50 -4.22 -4.51
N HIS A 57 -12.28 -3.86 -4.08
CA HIS A 57 -11.37 -4.75 -3.35
C HIS A 57 -12.04 -5.34 -2.09
N ASN A 58 -12.72 -4.51 -1.29
CA ASN A 58 -13.41 -4.97 -0.08
C ASN A 58 -14.58 -5.90 -0.39
N VAL A 59 -15.35 -5.62 -1.44
CA VAL A 59 -16.44 -6.50 -1.90
C VAL A 59 -15.90 -7.87 -2.32
N LEU A 60 -14.81 -7.91 -3.09
CA LEU A 60 -14.16 -9.15 -3.49
C LEU A 60 -13.60 -9.94 -2.31
N ASN A 61 -13.14 -9.24 -1.26
CA ASN A 61 -12.54 -9.83 -0.06
C ASN A 61 -13.50 -9.90 1.14
N ARG A 62 -14.82 -9.82 0.93
CA ARG A 62 -15.86 -9.86 1.98
C ARG A 62 -15.75 -11.05 2.94
N GLY A 63 -15.08 -12.12 2.53
CA GLY A 63 -14.77 -13.28 3.38
C GLY A 63 -13.95 -12.93 4.62
N PHE A 64 -13.09 -11.90 4.53
CA PHE A 64 -12.33 -11.38 5.67
C PHE A 64 -13.26 -10.90 6.78
N TYR A 65 -14.26 -10.09 6.48
CA TYR A 65 -15.22 -9.55 7.47
C TYR A 65 -16.03 -10.66 8.14
N ARG A 66 -16.43 -11.69 7.38
CA ARG A 66 -17.14 -12.87 7.95
C ARG A 66 -16.25 -13.67 8.90
N SER A 67 -14.95 -13.65 8.69
CA SER A 67 -13.99 -14.36 9.52
C SER A 67 -13.64 -13.63 10.82
N LEU A 68 -13.87 -12.31 10.92
CA LEU A 68 -13.51 -11.51 12.09
C LEU A 68 -14.07 -12.08 13.41
N PHE A 69 -15.30 -12.60 13.37
CA PHE A 69 -15.99 -13.11 14.55
C PHE A 69 -15.84 -14.64 14.73
N ARG A 70 -14.95 -15.29 13.96
CA ARG A 70 -14.80 -16.75 13.98
C ARG A 70 -13.34 -17.16 14.20
N GLY A 71 -13.15 -18.23 14.97
CA GLY A 71 -11.85 -18.86 15.21
C GLY A 71 -11.00 -18.15 16.25
N LYS A 72 -9.82 -18.73 16.54
CA LYS A 72 -8.88 -18.22 17.56
C LYS A 72 -8.04 -17.07 17.02
N TYR A 73 -7.77 -16.09 17.86
CA TYR A 73 -6.89 -14.96 17.56
C TYR A 73 -5.47 -15.26 18.03
N ASN A 74 -4.56 -15.44 17.09
CA ASN A 74 -3.12 -15.43 17.36
C ASN A 74 -2.54 -14.03 17.11
N ALA A 75 -1.30 -13.79 17.53
CA ALA A 75 -0.63 -12.48 17.42
C ALA A 75 -0.62 -11.94 15.98
N ALA A 76 -0.34 -12.78 14.97
CA ALA A 76 -0.35 -12.36 13.56
C ALA A 76 -1.71 -11.88 13.10
N ARG A 77 -2.77 -12.57 13.51
CA ARG A 77 -4.14 -12.20 13.15
C ARG A 77 -4.56 -10.90 13.82
N ILE A 78 -4.17 -10.70 15.09
CA ILE A 78 -4.44 -9.44 15.81
C ILE A 78 -3.77 -8.26 15.07
N VAL A 79 -2.49 -8.38 14.72
CA VAL A 79 -1.78 -7.33 13.99
C VAL A 79 -2.39 -7.10 12.60
N MET A 80 -2.75 -8.15 11.87
CA MET A 80 -3.41 -8.03 10.57
C MET A 80 -4.75 -7.29 10.68
N VAL A 81 -5.57 -7.62 11.68
CA VAL A 81 -6.86 -6.94 11.92
C VAL A 81 -6.62 -5.48 12.29
N ALA A 82 -5.66 -5.19 13.17
CA ALA A 82 -5.31 -3.82 13.55
C ALA A 82 -4.87 -2.97 12.35
N VAL A 83 -4.01 -3.51 11.46
CA VAL A 83 -3.59 -2.84 10.22
C VAL A 83 -4.78 -2.59 9.31
N ASN A 84 -5.69 -3.56 9.15
CA ASN A 84 -6.87 -3.39 8.29
C ASN A 84 -7.86 -2.37 8.85
N VAL A 85 -8.05 -2.31 10.17
CA VAL A 85 -8.89 -1.27 10.82
C VAL A 85 -8.25 0.10 10.66
N ALA A 86 -6.94 0.22 10.87
CA ALA A 86 -6.22 1.47 10.66
C ALA A 86 -6.30 1.95 9.20
N LEU A 87 -6.19 1.03 8.22
CA LEU A 87 -6.42 1.32 6.80
C LEU A 87 -7.83 1.84 6.54
N LEU A 88 -8.84 1.20 7.12
CA LEU A 88 -10.24 1.64 6.99
C LEU A 88 -10.41 3.08 7.49
N VAL A 89 -9.84 3.40 8.65
CA VAL A 89 -9.88 4.76 9.22
C VAL A 89 -9.16 5.76 8.30
N CYS A 90 -7.95 5.43 7.82
CA CYS A 90 -7.22 6.29 6.89
C CYS A 90 -8.00 6.53 5.59
N VAL A 91 -8.60 5.49 5.00
CA VAL A 91 -9.39 5.62 3.77
C VAL A 91 -10.64 6.47 4.00
N ALA A 92 -11.32 6.32 5.13
CA ALA A 92 -12.48 7.14 5.48
C ALA A 92 -12.07 8.63 5.62
N LEU A 93 -10.95 8.91 6.30
CA LEU A 93 -10.41 10.26 6.42
C LEU A 93 -9.98 10.84 5.07
N LEU A 94 -9.33 10.04 4.21
CA LEU A 94 -8.94 10.45 2.86
C LEU A 94 -10.15 10.74 1.98
N ALA A 95 -11.18 9.90 2.03
CA ALA A 95 -12.42 10.13 1.28
C ALA A 95 -13.12 11.41 1.75
N ALA A 96 -13.34 11.56 3.05
CA ALA A 96 -14.01 12.73 3.61
C ALA A 96 -13.22 14.03 3.32
N SER A 97 -11.92 14.04 3.60
CA SER A 97 -11.07 15.21 3.35
C SER A 97 -10.89 15.49 1.86
N GLY A 98 -10.78 14.46 1.02
CA GLY A 98 -10.68 14.59 -0.43
C GLY A 98 -11.95 15.20 -1.05
N ILE A 99 -13.14 14.78 -0.58
CA ILE A 99 -14.41 15.38 -0.99
C ILE A 99 -14.47 16.86 -0.59
N MET A 100 -14.08 17.19 0.64
CA MET A 100 -14.06 18.57 1.13
C MET A 100 -13.10 19.46 0.34
N LEU A 101 -11.96 18.94 -0.08
CA LEU A 101 -10.90 19.69 -0.80
C LEU A 101 -11.10 19.70 -2.31
N SER A 102 -12.06 18.94 -2.83
CA SER A 102 -12.26 18.79 -4.27
C SER A 102 -12.80 20.07 -4.92
N ASN A 103 -12.13 20.48 -5.99
CA ASN A 103 -12.57 21.59 -6.84
C ASN A 103 -13.04 21.15 -8.24
N SER A 104 -12.95 19.85 -8.54
CA SER A 104 -13.32 19.28 -9.84
C SER A 104 -14.40 18.19 -9.69
N VAL A 105 -14.04 17.06 -9.08
CA VAL A 105 -14.89 15.86 -9.02
C VAL A 105 -16.14 16.09 -8.15
N PHE A 106 -15.97 16.70 -6.98
CA PHE A 106 -17.03 16.94 -5.99
C PHE A 106 -17.36 18.42 -5.80
N ALA A 107 -16.93 19.30 -6.72
CA ALA A 107 -17.16 20.75 -6.66
C ALA A 107 -18.66 21.13 -6.52
N PHE A 108 -19.55 20.28 -7.00
CA PHE A 108 -21.01 20.47 -6.91
C PHE A 108 -21.56 20.45 -5.47
N LEU A 109 -20.80 19.88 -4.49
CA LEU A 109 -21.20 19.83 -3.08
C LEU A 109 -21.02 21.16 -2.36
N LYS A 110 -20.26 22.12 -2.92
CA LYS A 110 -20.05 23.50 -2.39
C LYS A 110 -19.72 23.54 -0.90
N ILE A 111 -18.79 22.71 -0.43
CA ILE A 111 -18.38 22.66 0.96
C ILE A 111 -17.43 23.83 1.27
N HIS A 112 -17.78 24.72 2.20
CA HIS A 112 -17.02 25.95 2.50
C HIS A 112 -16.41 26.01 3.90
N GLY A 113 -16.55 24.97 4.73
CA GLY A 113 -16.04 24.96 6.11
C GLY A 113 -14.96 23.89 6.34
N GLY A 114 -14.09 24.10 7.35
CA GLY A 114 -13.16 23.07 7.81
C GLY A 114 -11.96 22.78 6.90
N MET A 115 -11.64 23.65 5.92
CA MET A 115 -10.59 23.42 4.93
C MET A 115 -9.20 23.20 5.54
N ALA A 116 -8.87 23.92 6.63
CA ALA A 116 -7.58 23.74 7.32
C ALA A 116 -7.48 22.32 7.92
N PHE A 117 -8.53 21.87 8.60
CA PHE A 117 -8.62 20.53 9.14
C PHE A 117 -8.56 19.47 8.02
N ALA A 118 -9.33 19.66 6.94
CA ALA A 118 -9.34 18.74 5.80
C ALA A 118 -7.96 18.58 5.16
N ARG A 119 -7.19 19.67 4.99
CA ARG A 119 -5.81 19.61 4.47
C ARG A 119 -4.88 18.82 5.38
N THR A 120 -4.92 19.11 6.68
CA THR A 120 -4.10 18.39 7.66
C THR A 120 -4.48 16.92 7.73
N ALA A 121 -5.77 16.62 7.81
CA ALA A 121 -6.27 15.24 7.83
C ALA A 121 -5.89 14.48 6.56
N HIS A 122 -6.01 15.09 5.38
CA HIS A 122 -5.63 14.49 4.11
C HIS A 122 -4.13 14.19 4.05
N LEU A 123 -3.29 15.14 4.44
CA LEU A 123 -1.83 14.98 4.43
C LEU A 123 -1.39 13.87 5.39
N VAL A 124 -1.86 13.88 6.62
CA VAL A 124 -1.48 12.88 7.63
C VAL A 124 -2.03 11.51 7.25
N ALA A 125 -3.31 11.45 6.89
CA ALA A 125 -3.95 10.18 6.54
C ALA A 125 -3.33 9.54 5.29
N SER A 126 -2.92 10.33 4.27
CA SER A 126 -2.27 9.77 3.07
C SER A 126 -0.91 9.15 3.37
N ASN A 127 -0.10 9.76 4.24
CA ASN A 127 1.19 9.22 4.61
C ASN A 127 1.08 7.96 5.49
N TRP A 128 0.15 7.95 6.46
CA TRP A 128 -0.13 6.75 7.25
C TRP A 128 -0.76 5.64 6.40
N TYR A 129 -1.73 5.96 5.54
CA TYR A 129 -2.31 5.02 4.57
C TYR A 129 -1.21 4.33 3.78
N TYR A 130 -0.25 5.09 3.25
CA TYR A 130 0.83 4.57 2.41
C TYR A 130 1.71 3.54 3.14
N ILE A 131 2.12 3.83 4.37
CA ILE A 131 2.86 2.87 5.21
C ILE A 131 1.99 1.66 5.55
N LEU A 132 0.72 1.88 5.92
CA LEU A 132 -0.19 0.80 6.27
C LEU A 132 -0.50 -0.13 5.09
N VAL A 133 -0.57 0.40 3.85
CA VAL A 133 -0.70 -0.44 2.64
C VAL A 133 0.56 -1.29 2.45
N ALA A 134 1.76 -0.76 2.68
CA ALA A 134 2.99 -1.54 2.62
C ALA A 134 3.02 -2.66 3.69
N LEU A 135 2.53 -2.38 4.91
CA LEU A 135 2.38 -3.37 5.97
C LEU A 135 1.33 -4.42 5.60
N HIS A 136 0.19 -4.00 5.07
CA HIS A 136 -0.85 -4.91 4.58
C HIS A 136 -0.33 -5.82 3.47
N PHE A 137 0.41 -5.26 2.51
CA PHE A 137 1.07 -6.03 1.46
C PHE A 137 2.02 -7.09 2.02
N ALA A 138 2.79 -6.77 3.07
CA ALA A 138 3.72 -7.71 3.69
C ALA A 138 3.05 -8.98 4.25
N PHE A 139 1.83 -8.89 4.77
CA PHE A 139 1.05 -10.08 5.19
C PHE A 139 0.75 -11.02 4.01
N HIS A 140 0.54 -10.46 2.83
CA HIS A 140 0.20 -11.20 1.62
C HIS A 140 1.43 -11.54 0.78
N ALA A 141 2.60 -10.98 1.09
CA ALA A 141 3.85 -11.17 0.35
C ALA A 141 4.24 -12.65 0.25
N GLY A 142 4.06 -13.44 1.32
CA GLY A 142 4.28 -14.88 1.29
C GLY A 142 3.39 -15.62 0.30
N ALA A 143 2.14 -15.21 0.14
CA ALA A 143 1.22 -15.77 -0.84
C ALA A 143 1.53 -15.29 -2.28
N VAL A 144 2.01 -14.06 -2.42
CA VAL A 144 2.42 -13.48 -3.71
C VAL A 144 3.76 -14.07 -4.15
N PHE A 145 4.79 -14.01 -3.31
CA PHE A 145 6.14 -14.48 -3.62
C PHE A 145 6.29 -16.01 -3.49
N GLY A 146 5.60 -16.66 -2.55
CA GLY A 146 5.62 -18.11 -2.38
C GLY A 146 4.93 -18.90 -3.51
N ASN A 147 4.07 -18.25 -4.29
CA ASN A 147 3.44 -18.84 -5.49
C ASN A 147 4.15 -18.45 -6.80
N ILE A 148 5.22 -17.66 -6.75
CA ILE A 148 6.09 -17.47 -7.92
C ILE A 148 6.84 -18.79 -8.12
N PRO A 149 6.88 -19.35 -9.34
CA PRO A 149 7.62 -20.58 -9.63
C PRO A 149 9.10 -20.54 -9.20
N ALA A 150 9.65 -19.35 -9.00
CA ALA A 150 10.98 -19.06 -8.48
C ALA A 150 11.29 -19.62 -7.08
N THR A 151 10.26 -19.93 -6.30
CA THR A 151 10.45 -20.49 -4.94
C THR A 151 10.30 -22.01 -4.90
N LYS A 152 9.88 -22.62 -5.99
CA LYS A 152 9.85 -24.07 -6.20
C LYS A 152 10.83 -24.39 -7.33
N ASP A 153 11.86 -25.12 -7.05
CA ASP A 153 12.86 -25.84 -7.87
C ASP A 153 12.93 -25.62 -9.42
N SER A 154 12.12 -24.72 -9.98
CA SER A 154 11.96 -24.50 -11.42
C SER A 154 12.72 -23.30 -11.99
N LEU A 155 13.33 -22.45 -11.14
CA LEU A 155 14.16 -21.32 -11.59
C LEU A 155 15.63 -21.62 -11.44
N HIS A 156 16.39 -21.18 -12.45
CA HIS A 156 17.84 -21.18 -12.40
C HIS A 156 18.32 -20.51 -11.09
N PRO A 157 19.26 -21.10 -10.34
CA PRO A 157 19.68 -20.60 -9.01
C PRO A 157 20.14 -19.15 -9.02
N VAL A 158 20.68 -18.65 -10.13
CA VAL A 158 21.04 -17.23 -10.30
C VAL A 158 19.82 -16.33 -10.33
N ALA A 159 18.78 -16.70 -11.06
CA ALA A 159 17.54 -15.91 -11.12
C ALA A 159 16.84 -15.82 -9.75
N ALA A 160 16.86 -16.91 -8.98
CA ALA A 160 16.34 -16.92 -7.61
C ALA A 160 17.14 -16.01 -6.67
N LYS A 161 18.47 -15.94 -6.80
CA LYS A 161 19.32 -15.02 -6.04
C LYS A 161 19.01 -13.55 -6.41
N ILE A 162 18.90 -13.24 -7.70
CA ILE A 162 18.56 -11.89 -8.17
C ILE A 162 17.20 -11.46 -7.61
N LEU A 163 16.17 -12.29 -7.70
CA LEU A 163 14.84 -11.96 -7.18
C LEU A 163 14.83 -11.67 -5.66
N ARG A 164 15.68 -12.36 -4.89
CA ARG A 164 15.84 -12.10 -3.45
C ARG A 164 16.65 -10.85 -3.14
N ALA A 165 17.55 -10.44 -4.03
CA ALA A 165 18.36 -9.23 -3.86
C ALA A 165 17.55 -7.95 -4.14
N ILE A 166 16.57 -7.97 -5.05
CA ILE A 166 15.77 -6.81 -5.44
C ILE A 166 15.15 -6.08 -4.24
N PRO A 167 14.39 -6.73 -3.32
CA PRO A 167 13.83 -6.04 -2.16
C PRO A 167 14.89 -5.45 -1.24
N VAL A 168 16.07 -6.08 -1.14
CA VAL A 168 17.17 -5.60 -0.29
C VAL A 168 17.77 -4.32 -0.87
N VAL A 169 18.01 -4.29 -2.19
CA VAL A 169 18.55 -3.10 -2.88
C VAL A 169 17.57 -1.93 -2.79
N PHE A 170 16.29 -2.19 -3.10
CA PHE A 170 15.25 -1.15 -2.96
C PHE A 170 15.08 -0.69 -1.51
N SER A 171 15.19 -1.58 -0.52
CA SER A 171 15.11 -1.18 0.88
C SER A 171 16.30 -0.33 1.32
N ALA A 172 17.51 -0.64 0.87
CA ALA A 172 18.69 0.18 1.16
C ALA A 172 18.53 1.60 0.56
N TYR A 173 18.10 1.69 -0.70
CA TYR A 173 17.79 2.98 -1.31
C TYR A 173 16.59 3.66 -0.62
N GLY A 174 15.61 2.90 -0.15
CA GLY A 174 14.44 3.37 0.57
C GLY A 174 14.78 4.08 1.89
N ILE A 175 15.83 3.63 2.60
CA ILE A 175 16.35 4.33 3.79
C ILE A 175 16.85 5.73 3.40
N TYR A 176 17.66 5.80 2.36
CA TYR A 176 18.15 7.08 1.84
C TYR A 176 16.99 7.99 1.41
N ALA A 177 16.04 7.46 0.64
CA ALA A 177 14.86 8.21 0.17
C ALA A 177 13.97 8.69 1.32
N PHE A 178 13.77 7.86 2.37
CA PHE A 178 13.00 8.21 3.54
C PHE A 178 13.57 9.43 4.29
N VAL A 179 14.90 9.47 4.46
CA VAL A 179 15.60 10.59 5.09
C VAL A 179 15.61 11.81 4.17
N LEU A 180 15.98 11.62 2.89
CA LEU A 180 16.05 12.69 1.89
C LEU A 180 14.72 13.44 1.74
N ARG A 181 13.61 12.69 1.64
CA ARG A 181 12.26 13.26 1.53
C ARG A 181 11.71 13.79 2.85
N GLY A 182 12.41 13.57 3.97
CA GLY A 182 11.90 13.93 5.30
C GLY A 182 10.56 13.27 5.60
N TYR A 183 10.35 12.02 5.14
CA TYR A 183 9.06 11.34 5.16
C TYR A 183 8.45 11.28 6.57
N TYR A 184 9.27 11.11 7.61
CA TYR A 184 8.86 11.11 9.01
C TYR A 184 8.16 12.42 9.43
N LYS A 185 8.50 13.55 8.81
CA LYS A 185 7.88 14.84 9.11
C LYS A 185 6.40 14.89 8.74
N TYR A 186 6.03 14.19 7.66
CA TYR A 186 4.64 14.08 7.21
C TYR A 186 3.83 13.11 8.08
N LEU A 187 4.44 12.02 8.56
CA LEU A 187 3.79 11.08 9.47
C LEU A 187 3.35 11.74 10.78
N PHE A 188 4.18 12.65 11.31
CA PHE A 188 3.94 13.33 12.58
C PHE A 188 3.46 14.76 12.44
N ASN A 189 3.07 15.18 11.22
CA ASN A 189 2.57 16.53 10.91
C ASN A 189 3.50 17.67 11.39
N THR A 190 4.81 17.43 11.40
CA THR A 190 5.80 18.47 11.71
C THR A 190 6.13 19.32 10.47
N GLN A 191 5.67 18.89 9.30
CA GLN A 191 5.70 19.62 8.05
C GLN A 191 4.29 19.65 7.45
N PRO A 192 3.57 20.80 7.54
CA PRO A 192 2.15 20.86 7.17
C PRO A 192 1.90 20.98 5.66
N PHE A 193 2.96 21.10 4.85
CA PHE A 193 2.87 21.24 3.40
C PHE A 193 3.69 20.15 2.72
N PHE A 194 3.14 19.58 1.66
CA PHE A 194 3.88 18.66 0.81
C PHE A 194 4.76 19.43 -0.18
N PHE A 195 6.06 19.11 -0.21
CA PHE A 195 7.01 19.66 -1.16
C PHE A 195 7.37 18.62 -2.21
N PHE A 196 7.02 18.95 -3.47
CA PHE A 196 7.50 18.20 -4.62
C PHE A 196 8.80 18.82 -5.12
N ASP A 197 9.88 18.06 -5.11
CA ASP A 197 11.17 18.46 -5.62
C ASP A 197 11.15 18.41 -7.16
N VAL A 198 10.98 19.58 -7.78
CA VAL A 198 10.85 19.72 -9.23
C VAL A 198 12.18 19.43 -9.93
N GLU A 199 13.31 19.72 -9.29
CA GLU A 199 14.65 19.50 -9.87
C GLU A 199 14.96 18.01 -10.02
N ARG A 200 14.57 17.21 -9.03
CA ARG A 200 14.71 15.76 -9.10
C ARG A 200 13.71 15.11 -10.06
N GLY A 201 12.63 15.78 -10.35
CA GLY A 201 11.64 15.35 -11.33
C GLY A 201 10.77 14.16 -10.90
N PHE A 202 9.79 13.84 -11.75
CA PHE A 202 8.77 12.85 -11.44
C PHE A 202 9.29 11.39 -11.37
N ALA A 203 10.25 11.03 -12.23
CA ALA A 203 10.79 9.67 -12.26
C ALA A 203 11.51 9.29 -10.96
N LEU A 204 12.35 10.20 -10.43
CA LEU A 204 13.02 9.97 -9.16
C LEU A 204 12.05 10.05 -7.98
N PHE A 205 11.01 10.88 -8.06
CA PHE A 205 9.93 10.85 -7.09
C PHE A 205 9.28 9.46 -7.00
N VAL A 206 8.89 8.87 -8.12
CA VAL A 206 8.27 7.52 -8.15
C VAL A 206 9.24 6.47 -7.59
N LEU A 207 10.52 6.53 -7.97
CA LEU A 207 11.55 5.63 -7.46
C LEU A 207 11.71 5.75 -5.94
N ASP A 208 11.78 6.98 -5.41
CA ASP A 208 11.96 7.25 -3.98
C ASP A 208 10.77 6.69 -3.18
N TYR A 209 9.54 7.02 -3.58
CA TYR A 209 8.34 6.55 -2.87
C TYR A 209 8.13 5.05 -3.02
N PHE A 210 8.35 4.48 -4.20
CA PHE A 210 8.33 3.02 -4.37
C PHE A 210 9.34 2.32 -3.47
N SER A 211 10.55 2.88 -3.33
CA SER A 211 11.59 2.32 -2.47
C SER A 211 11.24 2.43 -0.98
N ILE A 212 10.60 3.53 -0.55
CA ILE A 212 10.05 3.66 0.81
C ILE A 212 8.97 2.60 1.07
N PHE A 213 8.10 2.34 0.09
CA PHE A 213 7.10 1.28 0.18
C PHE A 213 7.74 -0.10 0.36
N VAL A 214 8.73 -0.43 -0.47
CA VAL A 214 9.46 -1.70 -0.40
C VAL A 214 10.19 -1.84 0.93
N LEU A 215 10.82 -0.77 1.42
CA LEU A 215 11.45 -0.73 2.73
C LEU A 215 10.46 -1.09 3.85
N ALA A 216 9.33 -0.38 3.92
CA ALA A 216 8.32 -0.62 4.94
C ALA A 216 7.76 -2.05 4.88
N ALA A 217 7.44 -2.55 3.68
CA ALA A 217 6.97 -3.91 3.47
C ALA A 217 8.02 -4.97 3.88
N THR A 218 9.28 -4.75 3.52
CA THR A 218 10.39 -5.68 3.83
C THR A 218 10.66 -5.75 5.33
N VAL A 219 10.80 -4.59 5.98
CA VAL A 219 11.03 -4.52 7.44
C VAL A 219 9.90 -5.23 8.18
N PHE A 220 8.66 -4.92 7.83
CA PHE A 220 7.51 -5.53 8.49
C PHE A 220 7.39 -7.04 8.21
N TYR A 221 7.66 -7.49 7.00
CA TYR A 221 7.72 -8.92 6.66
C TYR A 221 8.72 -9.66 7.55
N TYR A 222 9.91 -9.12 7.76
CA TYR A 222 10.91 -9.75 8.63
C TYR A 222 10.50 -9.70 10.10
N ILE A 223 9.91 -8.60 10.58
CA ILE A 223 9.37 -8.51 11.94
C ILE A 223 8.34 -9.63 12.17
N LEU A 224 7.38 -9.79 11.26
CA LEU A 224 6.38 -10.86 11.35
C LEU A 224 7.04 -12.24 11.33
N LYS A 225 7.95 -12.48 10.41
CA LYS A 225 8.64 -13.76 10.26
C LYS A 225 9.41 -14.17 11.51
N PHE A 226 10.11 -13.24 12.14
CA PHE A 226 10.89 -13.52 13.36
C PHE A 226 9.99 -13.64 14.60
N SER A 227 8.99 -12.79 14.73
CA SER A 227 8.05 -12.83 15.85
C SER A 227 7.20 -14.11 15.85
N LEU A 228 6.78 -14.59 14.68
CA LEU A 228 5.99 -15.80 14.55
C LEU A 228 6.80 -17.08 14.70
N LYS A 229 8.07 -17.09 14.30
CA LYS A 229 8.99 -18.23 14.53
C LYS A 229 9.32 -18.42 16.01
N ARG A 230 9.31 -17.36 16.79
CA ARG A 230 9.68 -17.37 18.21
C ARG A 230 8.59 -17.94 19.13
N ASN A 231 7.35 -18.13 18.63
CA ASN A 231 6.23 -18.73 19.34
C ASN A 231 5.64 -19.95 18.60
N PRO A 232 6.37 -21.09 18.48
CA PRO A 232 5.79 -22.31 17.94
C PRO A 232 4.94 -23.05 18.97
N ALA A 233 4.78 -22.55 20.20
CA ALA A 233 4.12 -23.26 21.28
C ALA A 233 2.85 -22.53 21.72
N LYS A 234 1.75 -23.11 21.37
CA LYS A 234 0.41 -23.22 21.96
C LYS A 234 -0.65 -23.04 20.88
N GLY A 235 -0.76 -24.03 20.04
CA GLY A 235 -1.95 -24.31 19.27
C GLY A 235 -2.58 -25.57 19.84
#